data_bcc14fe08488d1b64150b71075035f9b
#
_entry.id   bcc14fe08488d1b64150b71075035f9b
#
_cell.length_a   1.000
_cell.length_b   1.000
_cell.length_c   1.000
_cell.angle_alpha   90.00
_cell.angle_beta   90.00
_cell.angle_gamma   90.00
#
_symmetry.space_group_name_H-M   'P 1'
#
loop_
_entity.id
_entity.type
_entity.pdbx_description
1 polymer ?
#
loop_
_entity_poly.entity_id
_entity_poly.type
_entity_poly.pdbx_seq_one_letter_code
_entity_poly.pdbx_strand_id
1 'polypeptide(L)'
;MNRIALITLGCALAALAGCTQEKQNQIKREIQNWTGTNGVLEVYAGDKVVKRFLKIDKLSTALGTDDNQPRHYRFGYGILDENMNGQADSGEKRVYFEIGDYTPYVFFENPH
;
A
#
# COMPACT_ATOMS: atom_id res chain seq x y z
N MET A 1 7.22 50.96 7.62
CA MET A 1 6.40 50.31 6.59
C MET A 1 7.00 49.05 6.02
N ASN A 2 8.29 49.06 5.65
CA ASN A 2 8.93 47.88 5.07
C ASN A 2 8.98 46.67 6.04
N ARG A 3 9.03 46.91 7.35
CA ARG A 3 9.04 45.82 8.33
C ARG A 3 7.70 45.07 8.42
N ILE A 4 6.59 45.77 8.27
CA ILE A 4 5.25 45.19 8.28
C ILE A 4 5.03 44.33 7.03
N ALA A 5 5.49 44.78 5.89
CA ALA A 5 5.39 44.04 4.63
C ALA A 5 6.21 42.75 4.68
N LEU A 6 7.39 42.75 5.29
CA LEU A 6 8.22 41.58 5.46
C LEU A 6 7.58 40.52 6.38
N ILE A 7 6.95 40.97 7.46
CA ILE A 7 6.24 40.05 8.38
C ILE A 7 5.06 39.39 7.68
N THR A 8 4.29 40.16 6.91
CA THR A 8 3.15 39.63 6.17
C THR A 8 3.59 38.61 5.13
N LEU A 9 4.69 38.85 4.45
CA LEU A 9 5.23 37.91 3.45
C LEU A 9 5.69 36.61 4.11
N GLY A 10 6.31 36.67 5.29
CA GLY A 10 6.74 35.50 6.04
C GLY A 10 5.59 34.62 6.47
N CYS A 11 4.48 35.21 6.93
CA CYS A 11 3.29 34.46 7.31
C CYS A 11 2.65 33.76 6.10
N ALA A 12 2.59 34.40 4.94
CA ALA A 12 2.06 33.81 3.73
C ALA A 12 2.88 32.59 3.26
N LEU A 13 4.21 32.70 3.33
CA LEU A 13 5.10 31.60 2.98
C LEU A 13 4.95 30.40 3.93
N ALA A 14 4.79 30.63 5.22
CA ALA A 14 4.57 29.58 6.20
C ALA A 14 3.24 28.83 5.95
N ALA A 15 2.17 29.54 5.59
CA ALA A 15 0.88 28.94 5.25
C ALA A 15 0.96 28.05 4.01
N LEU A 16 1.68 28.48 2.97
CA LEU A 16 1.90 27.70 1.76
C LEU A 16 2.70 26.42 2.05
N ALA A 17 3.72 26.48 2.89
CA ALA A 17 4.49 25.31 3.28
C ALA A 17 3.63 24.28 4.01
N GLY A 18 2.71 24.71 4.89
CA GLY A 18 1.78 23.82 5.57
C GLY A 18 0.84 23.09 4.60
N CYS A 19 0.26 23.80 3.62
CA CYS A 19 -0.58 23.18 2.61
C CYS A 19 0.17 22.16 1.76
N THR A 20 1.43 22.41 1.43
CA THR A 20 2.27 21.50 0.65
C THR A 20 2.53 20.21 1.41
N GLN A 21 2.74 20.26 2.74
CA GLN A 21 2.94 19.07 3.55
C GLN A 21 1.69 18.18 3.59
N GLU A 22 0.51 18.76 3.69
CA GLU A 22 -0.73 17.97 3.64
C GLU A 22 -0.90 17.27 2.30
N LYS A 23 -0.62 17.95 1.19
CA LYS A 23 -0.63 17.32 -0.13
C LYS A 23 0.37 16.19 -0.24
N GLN A 24 1.56 16.36 0.31
CA GLN A 24 2.57 15.30 0.31
C GLN A 24 2.12 14.09 1.13
N ASN A 25 1.45 14.29 2.25
CA ASN A 25 0.91 13.21 3.06
C ASN A 25 -0.21 12.46 2.32
N GLN A 26 -1.07 13.15 1.58
CA GLN A 26 -2.08 12.52 0.75
C GLN A 26 -1.47 11.70 -0.38
N ILE A 27 -0.44 12.22 -1.05
CA ILE A 27 0.30 11.51 -2.08
C ILE A 27 0.95 10.26 -1.53
N LYS A 28 1.52 10.31 -0.32
CA LYS A 28 2.10 9.14 0.34
C LYS A 28 1.06 8.07 0.63
N ARG A 29 -0.18 8.43 0.95
CA ARG A 29 -1.27 7.46 1.13
C ARG A 29 -1.67 6.80 -0.18
N GLU A 30 -1.66 7.54 -1.28
CA GLU A 30 -1.90 6.99 -2.62
C GLU A 30 -0.76 6.08 -3.07
N ILE A 31 0.48 6.40 -2.70
CA ILE A 31 1.67 5.59 -2.97
C ILE A 31 1.68 4.28 -2.15
N GLN A 32 0.76 4.09 -1.20
CA GLN A 32 0.59 2.80 -0.53
C GLN A 32 0.10 1.71 -1.48
N ASN A 33 -0.38 2.06 -2.66
CA ASN A 33 -0.61 1.10 -3.72
C ASN A 33 0.74 0.72 -4.33
N TRP A 34 1.03 -0.57 -4.31
CA TRP A 34 2.30 -1.08 -4.82
C TRP A 34 2.11 -1.64 -6.23
N THR A 35 3.07 -1.38 -7.10
CA THR A 35 3.15 -1.99 -8.43
C THR A 35 4.55 -2.50 -8.66
N GLY A 36 4.64 -3.68 -9.27
CA GLY A 36 5.92 -4.33 -9.55
C GLY A 36 5.70 -5.62 -10.32
N THR A 37 6.63 -6.54 -10.22
CA THR A 37 6.56 -7.81 -10.98
C THR A 37 6.59 -9.05 -10.11
N ASN A 38 7.06 -8.95 -8.89
CA ASN A 38 7.35 -10.15 -8.10
C ASN A 38 7.10 -9.90 -6.60
N GLY A 39 5.90 -9.43 -6.27
CA GLY A 39 5.50 -9.23 -4.89
C GLY A 39 5.14 -10.55 -4.22
N VAL A 40 5.43 -10.65 -2.93
CA VAL A 40 5.08 -11.79 -2.09
C VAL A 40 4.28 -11.28 -0.91
N LEU A 41 3.13 -11.89 -0.66
CA LEU A 41 2.30 -11.62 0.49
C LEU A 41 2.21 -12.88 1.34
N GLU A 42 2.62 -12.76 2.61
CA GLU A 42 2.53 -13.86 3.56
C GLU A 42 1.54 -13.49 4.66
N VAL A 43 0.52 -14.31 4.84
CA VAL A 43 -0.49 -14.16 5.89
C VAL A 43 -0.15 -15.09 7.04
N TYR A 44 -0.19 -14.55 8.25
CA TYR A 44 0.22 -15.27 9.45
C TYR A 44 -0.97 -15.61 10.33
N ALA A 45 -0.90 -16.79 10.96
CA ALA A 45 -1.72 -17.15 12.10
C ALA A 45 -0.76 -17.38 13.28
N GLY A 46 -0.65 -16.40 14.17
CA GLY A 46 0.39 -16.37 15.19
C GLY A 46 1.76 -16.21 14.57
N ASP A 47 2.64 -17.17 14.77
CA ASP A 47 4.00 -17.19 14.22
C ASP A 47 4.14 -18.02 12.94
N LYS A 48 3.04 -18.54 12.41
CA LYS A 48 3.04 -19.42 11.24
C LYS A 48 2.45 -18.73 10.02
N VAL A 49 3.10 -18.91 8.87
CA VAL A 49 2.56 -18.52 7.58
C VAL A 49 1.49 -19.54 7.17
N VAL A 50 0.26 -19.09 7.00
CA VAL A 50 -0.87 -19.95 6.62
C VAL A 50 -1.29 -19.80 5.19
N LYS A 51 -0.95 -18.68 4.55
CA LYS A 51 -1.19 -18.39 3.13
C LYS A 51 -0.01 -17.61 2.58
N ARG A 52 0.38 -17.94 1.35
CA ARG A 52 1.39 -17.18 0.62
C ARG A 52 0.92 -16.98 -0.81
N PHE A 53 1.02 -15.73 -1.27
CA PHE A 53 0.71 -15.36 -2.64
C PHE A 53 1.99 -14.86 -3.30
N LEU A 54 2.26 -15.36 -4.50
CA LEU A 54 3.49 -15.10 -5.25
C LEU A 54 3.17 -14.35 -6.54
N LYS A 55 4.18 -13.73 -7.14
CA LYS A 55 4.06 -13.06 -8.42
C LYS A 55 2.99 -11.97 -8.42
N ILE A 56 2.85 -11.28 -7.31
CA ILE A 56 1.92 -10.14 -7.21
C ILE A 56 2.51 -8.99 -8.00
N ASP A 57 1.73 -8.43 -8.93
CA ASP A 57 2.15 -7.27 -9.72
C ASP A 57 1.56 -5.98 -9.19
N LYS A 58 0.51 -6.06 -8.40
CA LYS A 58 -0.15 -4.88 -7.84
C LYS A 58 -0.85 -5.24 -6.54
N LEU A 59 -0.61 -4.43 -5.52
CA LEU A 59 -1.34 -4.48 -4.25
C LEU A 59 -2.01 -3.13 -4.04
N SER A 60 -3.32 -3.11 -3.97
CA SER A 60 -4.10 -1.87 -3.94
C SER A 60 -4.92 -1.77 -2.66
N THR A 61 -5.12 -0.54 -2.20
CA THR A 61 -6.08 -0.23 -1.15
C THR A 61 -7.44 0.01 -1.79
N ALA A 62 -8.48 -0.64 -1.27
CA ALA A 62 -9.83 -0.44 -1.78
C ALA A 62 -10.34 0.97 -1.45
N LEU A 63 -11.08 1.55 -2.40
CA LEU A 63 -11.73 2.85 -2.22
C LEU A 63 -13.24 2.66 -2.25
N GLY A 64 -13.94 3.47 -1.45
CA GLY A 64 -15.38 3.50 -1.48
C GLY A 64 -15.90 4.08 -2.80
N THR A 65 -17.02 3.53 -3.30
CA THR A 65 -17.61 3.98 -4.57
C THR A 65 -18.33 5.31 -4.42
N ASP A 66 -18.83 5.62 -3.23
CA ASP A 66 -19.63 6.82 -2.97
C ASP A 66 -18.80 8.01 -2.52
N ASP A 67 -17.80 7.78 -1.67
CA ASP A 67 -17.02 8.82 -1.01
C ASP A 67 -15.54 8.84 -1.42
N ASN A 68 -15.11 7.87 -2.19
CA ASN A 68 -13.71 7.69 -2.65
C ASN A 68 -12.71 7.65 -1.48
N GLN A 69 -13.16 7.20 -0.29
CA GLN A 69 -12.32 7.08 0.89
C GLN A 69 -11.69 5.69 0.95
N PRO A 70 -10.46 5.55 1.50
CA PRO A 70 -9.83 4.25 1.66
C PRO A 70 -10.68 3.33 2.54
N ARG A 71 -10.86 2.09 2.12
CA ARG A 71 -11.50 1.04 2.91
C ARG A 71 -10.44 0.29 3.72
N HIS A 72 -10.90 -0.47 4.70
CA HIS A 72 -10.04 -1.18 5.63
C HIS A 72 -9.62 -2.54 5.08
N TYR A 73 -9.31 -2.59 3.78
CA TYR A 73 -8.76 -3.81 3.18
C TYR A 73 -7.92 -3.49 1.94
N ARG A 74 -7.03 -4.40 1.65
CA ARG A 74 -6.22 -4.38 0.43
C ARG A 74 -6.57 -5.57 -0.44
N PHE A 75 -6.34 -5.44 -1.73
CA PHE A 75 -6.68 -6.48 -2.67
C PHE A 75 -5.64 -6.55 -3.80
N GLY A 76 -5.63 -7.69 -4.46
CA GLY A 76 -4.74 -7.92 -5.59
C GLY A 76 -4.94 -9.30 -6.17
N TYR A 77 -4.05 -9.64 -7.08
CA TYR A 77 -3.97 -10.96 -7.69
C TYR A 77 -2.58 -11.52 -7.46
N GLY A 78 -2.51 -12.79 -7.12
CA GLY A 78 -1.25 -13.47 -6.92
C GLY A 78 -1.42 -14.96 -7.16
N ILE A 79 -0.30 -15.67 -7.32
CA ILE A 79 -0.32 -17.12 -7.44
C ILE A 79 -0.34 -17.70 -6.03
N LEU A 80 -1.37 -18.48 -5.73
CA LEU A 80 -1.50 -19.12 -4.42
C LEU A 80 -0.48 -20.25 -4.30
N ASP A 81 0.42 -20.11 -3.33
CA ASP A 81 1.46 -21.10 -3.04
C ASP A 81 0.88 -22.22 -2.18
N GLU A 82 0.27 -23.20 -2.81
CA GLU A 82 -0.49 -24.26 -2.11
C GLU A 82 0.42 -25.18 -1.29
N ASN A 83 1.61 -25.45 -1.77
CA ASN A 83 2.57 -26.32 -1.08
C ASN A 83 3.54 -25.57 -0.17
N MET A 84 3.42 -24.25 -0.08
CA MET A 84 4.22 -23.39 0.80
C MET A 84 5.72 -23.50 0.59
N ASN A 85 6.15 -23.73 -0.67
CA ASN A 85 7.58 -23.85 -1.00
C ASN A 85 8.25 -22.53 -1.39
N GLY A 86 7.49 -21.45 -1.47
CA GLY A 86 8.01 -20.13 -1.85
C GLY A 86 8.23 -19.94 -3.35
N GLN A 87 7.80 -20.87 -4.17
CA GLN A 87 7.97 -20.83 -5.63
C GLN A 87 6.62 -21.02 -6.33
N ALA A 88 6.46 -20.34 -7.46
CA ALA A 88 5.27 -20.51 -8.29
C ALA A 88 5.44 -21.77 -9.15
N ASP A 89 4.84 -22.85 -8.73
CA ASP A 89 4.94 -24.14 -9.39
C ASP A 89 3.88 -24.27 -10.51
N SER A 90 4.13 -25.16 -11.45
CA SER A 90 3.12 -25.47 -12.47
C SER A 90 1.91 -26.13 -11.81
N GLY A 91 0.72 -25.69 -12.19
CA GLY A 91 -0.52 -26.15 -11.59
C GLY A 91 -1.05 -25.23 -10.49
N GLU A 92 -0.23 -24.36 -9.93
CA GLU A 92 -0.70 -23.32 -9.02
C GLU A 92 -1.35 -22.20 -9.81
N LYS A 93 -2.44 -21.64 -9.27
CA LYS A 93 -3.29 -20.70 -10.01
C LYS A 93 -3.16 -19.28 -9.49
N ARG A 94 -3.28 -18.34 -10.41
CA ARG A 94 -3.44 -16.93 -10.07
C ARG A 94 -4.85 -16.71 -9.54
N VAL A 95 -4.95 -16.16 -8.34
CA VAL A 95 -6.23 -15.94 -7.66
C VAL A 95 -6.34 -14.50 -7.21
N TYR A 96 -7.57 -14.02 -7.10
CA TYR A 96 -7.88 -12.76 -6.46
C TYR A 96 -7.86 -12.95 -4.95
N PHE A 97 -7.34 -11.97 -4.22
CA PHE A 97 -7.34 -11.99 -2.77
C PHE A 97 -7.72 -10.63 -2.18
N GLU A 98 -8.28 -10.68 -0.99
CA GLU A 98 -8.51 -9.51 -0.15
C GLU A 98 -7.94 -9.77 1.23
N ILE A 99 -7.29 -8.76 1.82
CA ILE A 99 -6.78 -8.82 3.19
C ILE A 99 -7.27 -7.61 3.97
N GLY A 100 -7.83 -7.86 5.16
CA GLY A 100 -8.27 -6.79 6.04
C GLY A 100 -7.13 -6.15 6.81
N ASP A 101 -7.35 -4.95 7.32
CA ASP A 101 -6.36 -4.18 8.07
C ASP A 101 -5.87 -4.91 9.33
N TYR A 102 -6.72 -5.73 9.92
CA TYR A 102 -6.39 -6.45 11.15
C TYR A 102 -5.81 -7.84 10.91
N THR A 103 -5.65 -8.22 9.64
CA THR A 103 -5.03 -9.49 9.29
C THR A 103 -3.51 -9.36 9.41
N PRO A 104 -2.84 -10.19 10.22
CA PRO A 104 -1.38 -10.16 10.29
C PRO A 104 -0.78 -10.63 8.97
N TYR A 105 -0.04 -9.77 8.31
CA TYR A 105 0.61 -10.12 7.05
C TYR A 105 1.92 -9.37 6.89
N VAL A 106 2.80 -9.91 6.06
CA VAL A 106 4.00 -9.24 5.59
C VAL A 106 3.97 -9.25 4.08
N PHE A 107 4.19 -8.09 3.49
CA PHE A 107 4.31 -7.94 2.04
C PHE A 107 5.72 -7.47 1.71
N PHE A 108 6.36 -8.11 0.75
CA PHE A 108 7.70 -7.74 0.34
C PHE A 108 7.91 -8.07 -1.13
N GLU A 109 8.88 -7.40 -1.75
CA GLU A 109 9.30 -7.73 -3.09
C GLU A 109 10.29 -8.89 -3.03
N ASN A 110 10.05 -9.93 -3.84
CA ASN A 110 10.92 -11.08 -3.88
C ASN A 110 12.28 -10.69 -4.48
N PRO A 111 13.39 -10.87 -3.76
CA PRO A 111 14.70 -10.46 -4.27
C PRO A 111 15.29 -11.41 -5.32
N HIS A 112 14.63 -12.51 -5.62
CA HIS A 112 15.14 -13.54 -6.56
C HIS A 112 14.48 -13.55 -7.93
#